data_a07e4d033f2691dbb38082a648cc754e
#
_entry.id   a07e4d033f2691dbb38082a648cc754e
#
_cell.length_a   1.000
_cell.length_b   1.000
_cell.length_c   1.000
_cell.angle_alpha   90.00
_cell.angle_beta   90.00
_cell.angle_gamma   90.00
#
_symmetry.space_group_name_H-M   'P 1'
#
loop_
_entity.id
_entity.type
_entity.pdbx_description
1 polymer ?
#
loop_
_entity_poly.entity_id
_entity_poly.type
_entity_poly.pdbx_seq_one_letter_code
_entity_poly.pdbx_strand_id
1 'polypeptide(L)'
;MNRPTSGRLRVAASLFLAVGAVVLAACGTTSPAPTAVQTAGVDQRLHNLLPASVRSSGVIRVGTDASYAPMSAFGPDGRTIIGVEPDLGVQIGHILGVRFQFGNVDFALLRQRVASGQLDLAISAMTDTPEREKSADFVNYFMTGTSIVVQRGNPAAVTELNDLCGKVVAVESGTTQVDLLARTQANCLKKPIIVHTYPNNSDALLQLRTGRAAAVLNDYPPAVFLVNDVRTKSQYQLASTLQYEPAQYGIAVAKSQPGLRDAIQGALQQLLKNGEYSKILAHWHVLDGAVQQITINSGR
;
A
#
# COMPACT_ATOMS: atom_id res chain seq x y z
N MET A 1 -48.33 -35.28 47.73
CA MET A 1 -48.89 -35.10 49.04
C MET A 1 -48.75 -33.67 49.47
N ASN A 2 -49.87 -33.04 49.75
CA ASN A 2 -50.16 -31.82 50.52
C ASN A 2 -49.58 -30.44 50.12
N ARG A 3 -50.45 -29.70 49.50
CA ARG A 3 -50.68 -28.24 49.79
C ARG A 3 -51.26 -28.16 51.26
N PRO A 4 -51.35 -26.95 51.94
CA PRO A 4 -52.13 -25.78 51.50
C PRO A 4 -51.57 -24.40 51.91
N THR A 5 -52.01 -23.37 51.23
CA THR A 5 -53.00 -22.28 51.46
C THR A 5 -52.62 -21.13 52.39
N SER A 6 -52.72 -19.96 51.81
CA SER A 6 -53.55 -18.77 52.13
C SER A 6 -53.05 -17.76 53.16
N GLY A 7 -53.26 -16.45 52.76
CA GLY A 7 -53.35 -15.35 53.70
C GLY A 7 -53.25 -13.98 53.06
N ARG A 8 -54.36 -13.48 52.57
CA ARG A 8 -54.53 -12.04 52.23
C ARG A 8 -54.65 -11.23 53.50
N LEU A 9 -54.01 -10.05 53.53
CA LEU A 9 -54.60 -8.92 54.25
C LEU A 9 -54.28 -7.61 53.58
N ARG A 10 -55.33 -6.88 53.19
CA ARG A 10 -55.33 -5.50 52.73
C ARG A 10 -55.47 -4.59 53.96
N VAL A 11 -54.71 -3.51 54.04
CA VAL A 11 -55.11 -2.29 54.75
C VAL A 11 -54.67 -1.08 53.93
N ALA A 12 -55.61 -0.23 53.67
CA ALA A 12 -55.47 1.09 53.09
C ALA A 12 -55.34 2.13 54.21
N ALA A 13 -54.69 3.23 53.97
CA ALA A 13 -55.12 4.62 54.24
C ALA A 13 -53.95 5.61 54.23
N SER A 14 -54.03 6.54 53.31
CA SER A 14 -54.23 7.99 53.47
C SER A 14 -53.01 8.89 53.73
N LEU A 15 -52.75 9.69 52.70
CA LEU A 15 -52.50 11.15 52.66
C LEU A 15 -51.68 11.81 53.78
N PHE A 16 -50.56 12.45 53.40
CA PHE A 16 -50.37 13.91 53.67
C PHE A 16 -49.35 14.50 52.71
N LEU A 17 -49.79 15.61 52.06
CA LEU A 17 -48.96 16.50 51.25
C LEU A 17 -47.98 17.28 52.14
N ALA A 18 -46.74 17.39 51.72
CA ALA A 18 -45.85 18.52 52.08
C ALA A 18 -45.00 18.86 50.89
N VAL A 19 -45.27 20.06 50.35
CA VAL A 19 -44.51 20.72 49.29
C VAL A 19 -43.23 21.31 49.90
N GLY A 20 -42.09 20.83 49.47
CA GLY A 20 -40.79 21.41 49.82
C GLY A 20 -39.98 21.60 48.51
N ALA A 21 -39.96 22.81 48.00
CA ALA A 21 -39.16 23.18 46.85
C ALA A 21 -37.65 23.26 47.29
N VAL A 22 -36.86 22.29 46.85
CA VAL A 22 -35.41 22.39 46.92
C VAL A 22 -34.89 22.70 45.52
N VAL A 23 -34.41 23.95 45.36
CA VAL A 23 -33.68 24.37 44.16
C VAL A 23 -32.26 23.76 44.26
N LEU A 24 -31.99 22.70 43.49
CA LEU A 24 -30.65 22.16 43.27
C LEU A 24 -30.06 22.86 42.05
N ALA A 25 -29.13 23.75 42.25
CA ALA A 25 -28.26 24.29 41.23
C ALA A 25 -27.37 23.12 40.70
N ALA A 26 -27.74 22.56 39.54
CA ALA A 26 -26.91 21.62 38.82
C ALA A 26 -25.79 22.36 38.09
N CYS A 27 -24.55 22.31 38.63
CA CYS A 27 -23.36 22.60 37.86
C CYS A 27 -23.22 21.54 36.76
N GLY A 28 -23.66 21.90 35.55
CA GLY A 28 -23.50 21.08 34.37
C GLY A 28 -22.01 21.02 33.94
N THR A 29 -21.33 19.96 34.30
CA THR A 29 -20.07 19.57 33.61
C THR A 29 -20.47 18.99 32.25
N THR A 30 -20.36 19.83 31.22
CA THR A 30 -20.44 19.38 29.83
C THR A 30 -19.20 18.54 29.54
N SER A 31 -19.31 17.21 29.67
CA SER A 31 -18.36 16.31 29.04
C SER A 31 -18.40 16.53 27.53
N PRO A 32 -17.25 16.72 26.86
CA PRO A 32 -17.23 16.76 25.41
C PRO A 32 -17.77 15.41 24.91
N ALA A 33 -18.79 15.48 24.06
CA ALA A 33 -19.28 14.30 23.35
C ALA A 33 -18.12 13.67 22.58
N PRO A 34 -18.02 12.33 22.54
CA PRO A 34 -17.01 11.67 21.72
C PRO A 34 -17.22 12.14 20.28
N THR A 35 -16.17 12.69 19.68
CA THR A 35 -16.17 13.08 18.28
C THR A 35 -16.49 11.80 17.49
N ALA A 36 -17.69 11.74 16.93
CA ALA A 36 -18.06 10.65 16.05
C ALA A 36 -17.03 10.62 14.92
N VAL A 37 -16.34 9.50 14.77
CA VAL A 37 -15.56 9.21 13.57
C VAL A 37 -16.57 9.22 12.45
N GLN A 38 -16.61 10.32 11.70
CA GLN A 38 -17.43 10.41 10.51
C GLN A 38 -16.86 9.37 9.55
N THR A 39 -17.58 8.27 9.36
CA THR A 39 -17.43 7.46 8.15
C THR A 39 -17.67 8.42 6.99
N ALA A 40 -16.60 8.82 6.33
CA ALA A 40 -16.66 9.74 5.21
C ALA A 40 -17.59 9.09 4.17
N GLY A 41 -18.74 9.71 3.93
CA GLY A 41 -19.64 9.31 2.83
C GLY A 41 -18.92 9.56 1.50
N VAL A 42 -19.49 9.01 0.42
CA VAL A 42 -18.98 9.20 -0.95
C VAL A 42 -18.84 10.72 -1.23
N ASP A 43 -17.66 11.14 -1.68
CA ASP A 43 -17.45 12.49 -2.21
C ASP A 43 -18.02 12.55 -3.63
N GLN A 44 -19.23 13.08 -3.75
CA GLN A 44 -19.96 13.16 -5.02
C GLN A 44 -19.22 13.99 -6.07
N ARG A 45 -18.43 14.99 -5.67
CA ARG A 45 -17.62 15.80 -6.58
C ARG A 45 -16.52 14.94 -7.23
N LEU A 46 -15.81 14.14 -6.45
CA LEU A 46 -14.78 13.22 -6.95
C LEU A 46 -15.40 12.06 -7.75
N HIS A 47 -16.52 11.51 -7.27
CA HIS A 47 -17.27 10.48 -7.99
C HIS A 47 -17.65 10.92 -9.41
N ASN A 48 -18.07 12.17 -9.58
CA ASN A 48 -18.48 12.71 -10.87
C ASN A 48 -17.31 12.88 -11.87
N LEU A 49 -16.05 12.89 -11.40
CA LEU A 49 -14.85 12.90 -12.25
C LEU A 49 -14.55 11.53 -12.87
N LEU A 50 -15.10 10.45 -12.31
CA LEU A 50 -14.85 9.09 -12.80
C LEU A 50 -15.40 8.90 -14.23
N PRO A 51 -14.76 8.07 -15.06
CA PRO A 51 -15.30 7.69 -16.36
C PRO A 51 -16.72 7.12 -16.25
N ALA A 52 -17.55 7.36 -17.24
CA ALA A 52 -18.95 6.88 -17.25
C ALA A 52 -19.04 5.36 -17.09
N SER A 53 -18.12 4.61 -17.71
CA SER A 53 -18.01 3.15 -17.58
C SER A 53 -17.73 2.71 -16.12
N VAL A 54 -16.87 3.44 -15.40
CA VAL A 54 -16.58 3.16 -14.00
C VAL A 54 -17.77 3.51 -13.11
N ARG A 55 -18.40 4.66 -13.33
CA ARG A 55 -19.61 5.03 -12.58
C ARG A 55 -20.76 4.04 -12.75
N SER A 56 -20.95 3.53 -13.98
CA SER A 56 -22.03 2.57 -14.27
C SER A 56 -21.75 1.17 -13.74
N SER A 57 -20.50 0.72 -13.78
CA SER A 57 -20.11 -0.60 -13.27
C SER A 57 -19.89 -0.63 -11.75
N GLY A 58 -19.59 0.52 -11.14
CA GLY A 58 -19.18 0.63 -9.74
C GLY A 58 -17.83 -0.02 -9.44
N VAL A 59 -16.99 -0.29 -10.49
CA VAL A 59 -15.73 -1.03 -10.35
C VAL A 59 -14.61 -0.31 -11.08
N ILE A 60 -13.46 -0.20 -10.41
CA ILE A 60 -12.17 0.16 -10.99
C ILE A 60 -11.32 -1.11 -11.08
N ARG A 61 -10.86 -1.46 -12.29
CA ARG A 61 -9.98 -2.61 -12.55
C ARG A 61 -8.54 -2.19 -12.31
N VAL A 62 -7.88 -2.82 -11.34
CA VAL A 62 -6.52 -2.47 -10.89
C VAL A 62 -5.56 -3.61 -11.19
N GLY A 63 -4.46 -3.30 -11.88
CA GLY A 63 -3.34 -4.23 -12.03
C GLY A 63 -2.28 -4.01 -10.96
N THR A 64 -1.75 -5.10 -10.42
CA THR A 64 -0.60 -5.10 -9.51
C THR A 64 0.23 -6.36 -9.71
N ASP A 65 1.53 -6.33 -9.44
CA ASP A 65 2.32 -7.55 -9.21
C ASP A 65 2.18 -7.98 -7.74
N ALA A 66 1.54 -9.12 -7.52
CA ALA A 66 1.26 -9.63 -6.18
C ALA A 66 2.43 -10.46 -5.60
N SER A 67 3.66 -10.16 -5.98
CA SER A 67 4.89 -10.79 -5.46
C SER A 67 5.75 -9.85 -4.59
N TYR A 68 5.23 -8.67 -4.22
CA TYR A 68 6.01 -7.55 -3.67
C TYR A 68 5.52 -7.09 -2.28
N ALA A 69 5.42 -8.06 -1.32
CA ALA A 69 5.05 -7.74 0.06
C ALA A 69 6.03 -6.71 0.69
N PRO A 70 5.56 -5.75 1.51
CA PRO A 70 4.20 -5.58 2.01
C PRO A 70 3.32 -4.67 1.13
N MET A 71 3.81 -4.26 -0.07
CA MET A 71 3.06 -3.35 -0.95
C MET A 71 1.85 -4.06 -1.55
N SER A 72 2.05 -5.14 -2.32
CA SER A 72 1.02 -6.03 -2.83
C SER A 72 1.51 -7.48 -2.84
N ALA A 73 0.75 -8.40 -2.27
CA ALA A 73 1.08 -9.82 -2.24
C ALA A 73 -0.17 -10.69 -2.13
N PHE A 74 -0.05 -11.95 -2.52
CA PHE A 74 -1.09 -12.93 -2.20
C PHE A 74 -1.16 -13.18 -0.70
N GLY A 75 -2.37 -13.15 -0.16
CA GLY A 75 -2.68 -13.53 1.20
C GLY A 75 -2.47 -15.02 1.47
N PRO A 76 -2.71 -15.47 2.72
CA PRO A 76 -2.53 -16.86 3.11
C PRO A 76 -3.41 -17.87 2.33
N ASP A 77 -4.52 -17.39 1.76
CA ASP A 77 -5.42 -18.19 0.91
C ASP A 77 -4.90 -18.40 -0.53
N GLY A 78 -3.78 -17.75 -0.89
CA GLY A 78 -3.16 -17.79 -2.22
C GLY A 78 -4.00 -17.17 -3.34
N ARG A 79 -5.02 -16.38 -3.01
CA ARG A 79 -5.99 -15.80 -3.96
C ARG A 79 -6.23 -14.32 -3.74
N THR A 80 -6.49 -13.94 -2.49
CA THR A 80 -6.74 -12.55 -2.13
C THR A 80 -5.44 -11.76 -2.19
N ILE A 81 -5.45 -10.62 -2.86
CA ILE A 81 -4.30 -9.70 -2.88
C ILE A 81 -4.44 -8.76 -1.69
N ILE A 82 -3.41 -8.70 -0.85
CA ILE A 82 -3.34 -7.92 0.39
C ILE A 82 -2.08 -7.05 0.38
N GLY A 83 -2.06 -6.00 1.18
CA GLY A 83 -0.91 -5.10 1.30
C GLY A 83 -1.32 -3.64 1.44
N VAL A 84 -0.33 -2.78 1.49
CA VAL A 84 -0.50 -1.32 1.54
C VAL A 84 -1.42 -0.82 0.42
N GLU A 85 -1.19 -1.30 -0.80
CA GLU A 85 -1.87 -0.81 -2.00
C GLU A 85 -3.32 -1.28 -2.10
N PRO A 86 -3.65 -2.55 -1.82
CA PRO A 86 -5.04 -2.98 -1.67
C PRO A 86 -5.80 -2.20 -0.60
N ASP A 87 -5.18 -1.96 0.58
CA ASP A 87 -5.82 -1.21 1.66
C ASP A 87 -6.06 0.25 1.26
N LEU A 88 -5.10 0.90 0.59
CA LEU A 88 -5.32 2.23 0.00
C LEU A 88 -6.45 2.20 -1.02
N GLY A 89 -6.48 1.19 -1.90
CA GLY A 89 -7.53 1.00 -2.91
C GLY A 89 -8.92 0.89 -2.29
N VAL A 90 -9.07 0.16 -1.18
CA VAL A 90 -10.34 0.05 -0.43
C VAL A 90 -10.78 1.43 0.07
N GLN A 91 -9.90 2.20 0.69
CA GLN A 91 -10.24 3.51 1.25
C GLN A 91 -10.51 4.56 0.16
N ILE A 92 -9.73 4.56 -0.92
CA ILE A 92 -10.00 5.38 -2.10
C ILE A 92 -11.38 5.02 -2.67
N GLY A 93 -11.68 3.73 -2.78
CA GLY A 93 -12.95 3.22 -3.26
C GLY A 93 -14.15 3.70 -2.42
N HIS A 94 -14.03 3.72 -1.09
CA HIS A 94 -15.05 4.27 -0.19
C HIS A 94 -15.33 5.74 -0.48
N ILE A 95 -14.29 6.56 -0.66
CA ILE A 95 -14.44 8.00 -0.96
C ILE A 95 -15.08 8.21 -2.34
N LEU A 96 -14.69 7.39 -3.31
CA LEU A 96 -15.19 7.51 -4.70
C LEU A 96 -16.53 6.81 -4.94
N GLY A 97 -17.05 6.03 -3.98
CA GLY A 97 -18.29 5.27 -4.13
C GLY A 97 -18.18 4.14 -5.18
N VAL A 98 -17.01 3.50 -5.30
CA VAL A 98 -16.72 2.40 -6.22
C VAL A 98 -15.84 1.35 -5.53
N ARG A 99 -15.79 0.15 -6.11
CA ARG A 99 -14.94 -0.93 -5.62
C ARG A 99 -13.67 -1.05 -6.49
N PHE A 100 -12.51 -1.16 -5.86
CA PHE A 100 -11.26 -1.51 -6.51
C PHE A 100 -11.15 -3.04 -6.63
N GLN A 101 -10.97 -3.52 -7.85
CA GLN A 101 -10.78 -4.94 -8.13
C GLN A 101 -9.34 -5.17 -8.58
N PHE A 102 -8.53 -5.68 -7.66
CA PHE A 102 -7.13 -6.02 -7.93
C PHE A 102 -7.03 -7.33 -8.69
N GLY A 103 -6.15 -7.34 -9.72
CA GLY A 103 -5.75 -8.51 -10.46
C GLY A 103 -4.24 -8.61 -10.57
N ASN A 104 -3.69 -9.82 -10.39
CA ASN A 104 -2.25 -10.05 -10.56
C ASN A 104 -1.85 -9.96 -12.04
N VAL A 105 -0.82 -9.17 -12.30
CA VAL A 105 -0.28 -8.92 -13.65
C VAL A 105 1.23 -8.72 -13.52
N ASP A 106 2.00 -9.31 -14.43
CA ASP A 106 3.44 -9.08 -14.50
C ASP A 106 3.75 -7.58 -14.56
N PHE A 107 4.68 -7.11 -13.71
CA PHE A 107 5.01 -5.69 -13.56
C PHE A 107 5.32 -5.00 -14.89
N ALA A 108 6.09 -5.66 -15.75
CA ALA A 108 6.48 -5.13 -17.06
C ALA A 108 5.30 -4.82 -17.99
N LEU A 109 4.15 -5.49 -17.81
CA LEU A 109 2.95 -5.33 -18.64
C LEU A 109 1.96 -4.28 -18.13
N LEU A 110 2.08 -3.84 -16.87
CA LEU A 110 1.09 -3.00 -16.21
C LEU A 110 0.80 -1.71 -16.99
N ARG A 111 1.83 -0.94 -17.36
CA ARG A 111 1.65 0.33 -18.08
C ARG A 111 1.00 0.16 -19.44
N GLN A 112 1.38 -0.88 -20.19
CA GLN A 112 0.77 -1.20 -21.48
C GLN A 112 -0.71 -1.52 -21.33
N ARG A 113 -1.10 -2.31 -20.31
CA ARG A 113 -2.50 -2.65 -20.05
C ARG A 113 -3.34 -1.46 -19.60
N VAL A 114 -2.75 -0.52 -18.86
CA VAL A 114 -3.39 0.76 -18.54
C VAL A 114 -3.57 1.60 -19.80
N ALA A 115 -2.53 1.76 -20.62
CA ALA A 115 -2.59 2.54 -21.85
C ALA A 115 -3.60 2.00 -22.86
N SER A 116 -3.80 0.67 -22.91
CA SER A 116 -4.78 0.01 -23.81
C SER A 116 -6.21 -0.03 -23.24
N GLY A 117 -6.43 0.41 -22.00
CA GLY A 117 -7.74 0.36 -21.33
C GLY A 117 -8.15 -1.04 -20.87
N GLN A 118 -7.25 -2.03 -20.89
CA GLN A 118 -7.49 -3.34 -20.26
C GLN A 118 -7.59 -3.23 -18.74
N LEU A 119 -6.84 -2.30 -18.16
CA LEU A 119 -6.90 -1.89 -16.77
C LEU A 119 -7.29 -0.41 -16.71
N ASP A 120 -7.99 -0.02 -15.67
CA ASP A 120 -8.29 1.38 -15.39
C ASP A 120 -7.11 2.09 -14.73
N LEU A 121 -6.39 1.38 -13.84
CA LEU A 121 -5.15 1.83 -13.20
C LEU A 121 -4.17 0.69 -12.98
N ALA A 122 -2.90 1.05 -12.67
CA ALA A 122 -1.95 0.15 -12.02
C ALA A 122 -1.48 0.76 -10.70
N ILE A 123 -1.51 -0.05 -9.63
CA ILE A 123 -0.96 0.26 -8.32
C ILE A 123 -0.05 -0.91 -7.94
N SER A 124 1.28 -0.73 -8.04
CA SER A 124 2.25 -1.82 -7.94
C SER A 124 3.65 -1.33 -7.61
N ALA A 125 3.83 -0.56 -6.54
CA ALA A 125 5.12 0.00 -6.13
C ALA A 125 5.90 0.61 -7.33
N MET A 126 5.16 1.20 -8.26
CA MET A 126 5.72 1.66 -9.51
C MET A 126 6.36 3.03 -9.35
N THR A 127 7.69 3.09 -9.46
CA THR A 127 8.44 4.35 -9.45
C THR A 127 7.96 5.26 -10.57
N ASP A 128 7.61 6.49 -10.24
CA ASP A 128 7.36 7.56 -11.18
C ASP A 128 8.69 8.03 -11.76
N THR A 129 8.83 7.96 -13.08
CA THR A 129 10.01 8.43 -13.80
C THR A 129 9.62 9.20 -15.05
N PRO A 130 10.43 10.17 -15.52
CA PRO A 130 10.14 10.95 -16.75
C PRO A 130 9.88 10.07 -17.97
N GLU A 131 10.52 8.89 -18.05
CA GLU A 131 10.30 7.94 -19.14
C GLU A 131 8.91 7.31 -19.05
N ARG A 132 8.49 6.90 -17.83
CA ARG A 132 7.16 6.30 -17.62
C ARG A 132 6.04 7.32 -17.79
N GLU A 133 6.29 8.59 -17.41
CA GLU A 133 5.34 9.69 -17.59
C GLU A 133 5.00 9.96 -19.06
N LYS A 134 5.83 9.54 -20.01
CA LYS A 134 5.48 9.65 -21.45
C LYS A 134 4.25 8.83 -21.82
N SER A 135 4.01 7.71 -21.14
CA SER A 135 2.95 6.74 -21.47
C SER A 135 1.76 6.71 -20.49
N ALA A 136 1.92 7.21 -19.27
CA ALA A 136 0.89 7.27 -18.24
C ALA A 136 1.06 8.51 -17.38
N ASP A 137 0.02 8.97 -16.70
CA ASP A 137 0.14 9.90 -15.59
C ASP A 137 0.30 9.13 -14.28
N PHE A 138 1.02 9.69 -13.32
CA PHE A 138 1.30 9.10 -12.02
C PHE A 138 0.74 9.95 -10.89
N VAL A 139 -0.07 9.36 -10.02
CA VAL A 139 -0.50 9.99 -8.76
C VAL A 139 0.40 9.46 -7.66
N ASN A 140 1.30 10.31 -7.17
CA ASN A 140 2.38 9.90 -6.25
C ASN A 140 1.86 9.76 -4.82
N TYR A 141 2.19 8.62 -4.19
CA TYR A 141 1.65 8.29 -2.87
C TYR A 141 2.68 7.74 -1.86
N PHE A 142 3.93 7.50 -2.27
CA PHE A 142 4.95 6.90 -1.40
C PHE A 142 6.35 7.28 -1.89
N MET A 143 7.38 7.26 -1.01
CA MET A 143 8.77 7.58 -1.34
C MET A 143 9.68 6.48 -0.83
N THR A 144 10.59 5.97 -1.66
CA THR A 144 11.60 4.98 -1.24
C THR A 144 12.75 4.90 -2.22
N GLY A 145 13.83 4.21 -1.83
CA GLY A 145 14.97 3.89 -2.70
C GLY A 145 15.18 2.38 -2.81
N THR A 146 16.03 2.00 -3.77
CA THR A 146 16.44 0.61 -4.00
C THR A 146 17.45 0.14 -2.95
N SER A 147 17.32 -1.10 -2.52
CA SER A 147 18.23 -1.81 -1.60
C SER A 147 18.77 -3.09 -2.24
N ILE A 148 19.89 -3.58 -1.71
CA ILE A 148 20.50 -4.83 -2.14
C ILE A 148 20.16 -5.90 -1.09
N VAL A 149 19.51 -6.98 -1.53
CA VAL A 149 19.22 -8.16 -0.73
C VAL A 149 20.22 -9.28 -1.09
N VAL A 150 20.79 -9.91 -0.08
CA VAL A 150 21.73 -11.02 -0.21
C VAL A 150 21.28 -12.23 0.60
N GLN A 151 21.85 -13.40 0.34
CA GLN A 151 21.64 -14.56 1.21
C GLN A 151 22.10 -14.27 2.63
N ARG A 152 21.46 -14.90 3.59
CA ARG A 152 21.87 -14.83 5.00
C ARG A 152 23.33 -15.23 5.17
N GLY A 153 24.11 -14.43 5.90
CA GLY A 153 25.56 -14.60 6.04
C GLY A 153 26.39 -13.97 4.91
N ASN A 154 25.74 -13.41 3.88
CA ASN A 154 26.37 -12.67 2.78
C ASN A 154 27.61 -13.40 2.17
N PRO A 155 27.44 -14.63 1.65
CA PRO A 155 28.57 -15.43 1.16
C PRO A 155 29.32 -14.79 -0.03
N ALA A 156 28.64 -13.87 -0.75
CA ALA A 156 29.21 -13.15 -1.88
C ALA A 156 29.94 -11.86 -1.48
N ALA A 157 29.96 -11.51 -0.19
CA ALA A 157 30.58 -10.30 0.36
C ALA A 157 30.16 -9.02 -0.38
N VAL A 158 28.84 -8.85 -0.61
CA VAL A 158 28.25 -7.67 -1.26
C VAL A 158 27.82 -6.68 -0.19
N THR A 159 28.29 -5.45 -0.22
CA THR A 159 27.91 -4.37 0.69
C THR A 159 27.34 -3.15 -0.04
N GLU A 160 27.76 -2.95 -1.29
CA GLU A 160 27.34 -1.83 -2.14
C GLU A 160 27.23 -2.24 -3.61
N LEU A 161 26.76 -1.30 -4.48
CA LEU A 161 26.55 -1.58 -5.91
C LEU A 161 27.84 -2.01 -6.65
N ASN A 162 28.99 -1.43 -6.31
CA ASN A 162 30.25 -1.76 -6.97
C ASN A 162 30.72 -3.19 -6.68
N ASP A 163 30.30 -3.77 -5.56
CA ASP A 163 30.62 -5.17 -5.22
C ASP A 163 29.88 -6.17 -6.13
N LEU A 164 28.90 -5.72 -6.90
CA LEU A 164 28.15 -6.53 -7.85
C LEU A 164 28.95 -6.85 -9.13
N CYS A 165 30.05 -6.14 -9.39
CA CYS A 165 30.91 -6.39 -10.54
C CYS A 165 31.39 -7.84 -10.59
N GLY A 166 31.13 -8.51 -11.71
CA GLY A 166 31.48 -9.93 -11.93
C GLY A 166 30.54 -10.93 -11.26
N LYS A 167 29.46 -10.49 -10.63
CA LYS A 167 28.50 -11.36 -9.97
C LYS A 167 27.18 -11.46 -10.77
N VAL A 168 26.46 -12.56 -10.54
CA VAL A 168 25.09 -12.73 -11.05
C VAL A 168 24.15 -11.98 -10.11
N VAL A 169 23.33 -11.09 -10.67
CA VAL A 169 22.29 -10.36 -9.98
C VAL A 169 20.94 -10.68 -10.61
N ALA A 170 19.98 -11.12 -9.81
CA ALA A 170 18.62 -11.35 -10.26
C ALA A 170 17.76 -10.11 -9.96
N VAL A 171 16.87 -9.79 -10.88
CA VAL A 171 16.03 -8.60 -10.77
C VAL A 171 14.71 -8.81 -11.53
N GLU A 172 13.65 -8.17 -11.09
CA GLU A 172 12.36 -8.20 -11.79
C GLU A 172 12.40 -7.34 -13.07
N SER A 173 11.81 -7.85 -14.14
CA SER A 173 11.78 -7.20 -15.46
C SER A 173 10.98 -5.90 -15.45
N GLY A 174 11.46 -4.88 -16.17
CA GLY A 174 10.75 -3.59 -16.35
C GLY A 174 10.86 -2.64 -15.16
N THR A 175 11.68 -2.99 -14.15
CA THR A 175 11.90 -2.19 -12.94
C THR A 175 13.02 -1.17 -13.12
N THR A 176 13.02 -0.12 -12.30
CA THR A 176 14.12 0.87 -12.23
C THR A 176 15.42 0.25 -11.70
N GLN A 177 15.35 -0.88 -11.03
CA GLN A 177 16.51 -1.67 -10.59
C GLN A 177 17.32 -2.22 -11.77
N VAL A 178 16.66 -2.59 -12.88
CA VAL A 178 17.35 -2.97 -14.14
C VAL A 178 18.17 -1.80 -14.66
N ASP A 179 17.58 -0.60 -14.68
CA ASP A 179 18.23 0.61 -15.15
C ASP A 179 19.39 1.02 -14.22
N LEU A 180 19.21 0.87 -12.90
CA LEU A 180 20.26 1.11 -11.91
C LEU A 180 21.47 0.17 -12.14
N LEU A 181 21.22 -1.11 -12.38
CA LEU A 181 22.29 -2.07 -12.70
C LEU A 181 22.99 -1.73 -14.02
N ALA A 182 22.25 -1.30 -15.04
CA ALA A 182 22.82 -0.86 -16.32
C ALA A 182 23.74 0.36 -16.16
N ARG A 183 23.35 1.34 -15.32
CA ARG A 183 24.22 2.50 -15.01
C ARG A 183 25.44 2.09 -14.18
N THR A 184 25.27 1.21 -13.19
CA THR A 184 26.36 0.70 -12.34
C THR A 184 27.41 -0.05 -13.15
N GLN A 185 27.01 -0.67 -14.26
CA GLN A 185 27.88 -1.40 -15.19
C GLN A 185 29.09 -0.57 -15.68
N ALA A 186 28.92 0.75 -15.78
CA ALA A 186 30.02 1.66 -16.18
C ALA A 186 31.21 1.62 -15.20
N ASN A 187 30.99 1.24 -13.96
CA ASN A 187 32.01 1.12 -12.92
C ASN A 187 32.75 -0.24 -12.98
N CYS A 188 32.24 -1.22 -13.73
CA CYS A 188 32.71 -2.59 -13.77
C CYS A 188 33.68 -2.83 -14.91
N LEU A 189 34.83 -2.15 -14.94
CA LEU A 189 35.77 -2.10 -16.07
C LEU A 189 36.28 -3.46 -16.58
N LYS A 190 36.41 -4.48 -15.72
CA LYS A 190 37.00 -5.79 -16.09
C LYS A 190 36.04 -6.98 -15.95
N LYS A 191 35.05 -6.87 -15.09
CA LYS A 191 34.12 -7.96 -14.78
C LYS A 191 32.69 -7.39 -14.74
N PRO A 192 31.95 -7.44 -15.85
CA PRO A 192 30.61 -6.90 -15.91
C PRO A 192 29.66 -7.60 -14.92
N ILE A 193 28.63 -6.88 -14.44
CA ILE A 193 27.54 -7.49 -13.69
C ILE A 193 26.77 -8.39 -14.66
N ILE A 194 26.46 -9.61 -14.24
CA ILE A 194 25.63 -10.54 -15.01
C ILE A 194 24.21 -10.39 -14.53
N VAL A 195 23.41 -9.58 -15.26
CA VAL A 195 22.02 -9.28 -14.88
C VAL A 195 21.09 -10.32 -15.48
N HIS A 196 20.33 -11.02 -14.63
CA HIS A 196 19.25 -11.91 -15.05
C HIS A 196 17.91 -11.32 -14.63
N THR A 197 17.02 -11.07 -15.59
CA THR A 197 15.68 -10.56 -15.35
C THR A 197 14.65 -11.67 -15.26
N TYR A 198 13.66 -11.50 -14.39
CA TYR A 198 12.57 -12.47 -14.13
C TYR A 198 11.20 -11.79 -14.25
N PRO A 199 10.14 -12.56 -14.59
CA PRO A 199 8.80 -11.98 -14.75
C PRO A 199 8.25 -11.31 -13.49
N ASN A 200 8.61 -11.82 -12.30
CA ASN A 200 8.15 -11.34 -11.02
C ASN A 200 9.27 -11.40 -9.95
N ASN A 201 9.08 -10.72 -8.84
CA ASN A 201 10.06 -10.64 -7.77
C ASN A 201 10.29 -12.00 -7.07
N SER A 202 9.27 -12.85 -6.94
CA SER A 202 9.41 -14.16 -6.31
C SER A 202 10.39 -15.06 -7.06
N ASP A 203 10.39 -15.02 -8.39
CA ASP A 203 11.31 -15.78 -9.22
C ASP A 203 12.76 -15.27 -9.08
N ALA A 204 12.95 -13.95 -8.99
CA ALA A 204 14.26 -13.36 -8.72
C ALA A 204 14.79 -13.78 -7.34
N LEU A 205 13.96 -13.71 -6.30
CA LEU A 205 14.30 -14.14 -4.94
C LEU A 205 14.62 -15.65 -4.86
N LEU A 206 13.97 -16.47 -5.68
CA LEU A 206 14.29 -17.90 -5.78
C LEU A 206 15.73 -18.13 -6.25
N GLN A 207 16.24 -17.30 -7.18
CA GLN A 207 17.64 -17.41 -7.63
C GLN A 207 18.61 -17.06 -6.51
N LEU A 208 18.32 -16.02 -5.75
CA LEU A 208 19.11 -15.67 -4.58
C LEU A 208 19.10 -16.80 -3.54
N ARG A 209 17.92 -17.31 -3.19
CA ARG A 209 17.78 -18.38 -2.19
C ARG A 209 18.54 -19.65 -2.56
N THR A 210 18.59 -19.99 -3.84
CA THR A 210 19.27 -21.20 -4.33
C THR A 210 20.76 -20.98 -4.64
N GLY A 211 21.30 -19.78 -4.40
CA GLY A 211 22.70 -19.44 -4.65
C GLY A 211 23.05 -19.28 -6.13
N ARG A 212 22.06 -19.19 -7.01
CA ARG A 212 22.28 -18.92 -8.45
C ARG A 212 22.50 -17.43 -8.74
N ALA A 213 22.06 -16.56 -7.82
CA ALA A 213 22.37 -15.14 -7.83
C ALA A 213 23.08 -14.75 -6.53
N ALA A 214 24.02 -13.82 -6.61
CA ALA A 214 24.71 -13.25 -5.45
C ALA A 214 23.87 -12.19 -4.73
N ALA A 215 23.00 -11.51 -5.46
CA ALA A 215 22.12 -10.46 -4.94
C ALA A 215 20.81 -10.37 -5.74
N VAL A 216 19.81 -9.75 -5.11
CA VAL A 216 18.58 -9.23 -5.72
C VAL A 216 18.47 -7.75 -5.36
N LEU A 217 18.08 -6.91 -6.31
CA LEU A 217 17.72 -5.53 -6.02
C LEU A 217 16.22 -5.44 -5.81
N ASN A 218 15.83 -4.90 -4.66
CA ASN A 218 14.44 -4.59 -4.31
C ASN A 218 14.38 -3.19 -3.75
N ASP A 219 13.20 -2.59 -3.75
CA ASP A 219 12.99 -1.38 -2.98
C ASP A 219 13.06 -1.66 -1.48
N TYR A 220 13.35 -0.62 -0.70
CA TYR A 220 13.65 -0.77 0.73
C TYR A 220 12.51 -1.43 1.53
N PRO A 221 11.20 -1.05 1.38
CA PRO A 221 10.14 -1.68 2.17
C PRO A 221 10.00 -3.18 1.92
N PRO A 222 9.94 -3.70 0.67
CA PRO A 222 9.95 -5.14 0.41
C PRO A 222 11.22 -5.83 0.92
N ALA A 223 12.39 -5.20 0.79
CA ALA A 223 13.64 -5.76 1.29
C ALA A 223 13.62 -5.89 2.83
N VAL A 224 13.15 -4.85 3.55
CA VAL A 224 13.00 -4.87 5.02
C VAL A 224 11.96 -5.89 5.45
N PHE A 225 10.82 -5.97 4.77
CA PHE A 225 9.80 -6.98 5.05
C PHE A 225 10.39 -8.39 4.94
N LEU A 226 11.09 -8.69 3.84
CA LEU A 226 11.69 -9.99 3.56
C LEU A 226 12.68 -10.44 4.64
N VAL A 227 13.52 -9.53 5.17
CA VAL A 227 14.55 -9.86 6.15
C VAL A 227 14.04 -9.90 7.59
N ASN A 228 12.81 -9.45 7.84
CA ASN A 228 12.17 -9.47 9.16
C ASN A 228 11.04 -10.52 9.26
N ASP A 229 10.41 -10.92 8.15
CA ASP A 229 9.33 -11.92 8.15
C ASP A 229 9.85 -13.27 8.67
N VAL A 230 9.10 -13.89 9.57
CA VAL A 230 9.48 -15.15 10.24
C VAL A 230 9.75 -16.30 9.28
N ARG A 231 9.14 -16.27 8.09
CA ARG A 231 9.25 -17.29 7.04
C ARG A 231 10.52 -17.16 6.20
N THR A 232 11.11 -15.95 6.13
CA THR A 232 12.18 -15.62 5.18
C THR A 232 13.45 -15.06 5.81
N LYS A 233 13.39 -14.53 7.04
CA LYS A 233 14.52 -13.90 7.76
C LYS A 233 15.76 -14.79 7.94
N SER A 234 15.58 -16.11 7.93
CA SER A 234 16.68 -17.07 7.99
C SER A 234 17.39 -17.26 6.65
N GLN A 235 16.83 -16.77 5.55
CA GLN A 235 17.31 -16.97 4.19
C GLN A 235 17.99 -15.72 3.63
N TYR A 236 17.52 -14.53 4.03
CA TYR A 236 17.91 -13.26 3.43
C TYR A 236 18.40 -12.25 4.47
N GLN A 237 19.21 -11.31 4.03
CA GLN A 237 19.59 -10.10 4.76
C GLN A 237 19.80 -8.94 3.79
N LEU A 238 19.72 -7.71 4.30
CA LEU A 238 20.18 -6.54 3.55
C LEU A 238 21.71 -6.57 3.46
N ALA A 239 22.26 -6.20 2.31
CA ALA A 239 23.69 -6.00 2.14
C ALA A 239 24.20 -4.85 3.02
N SER A 240 23.40 -3.78 3.09
CA SER A 240 23.60 -2.61 3.94
C SER A 240 22.26 -1.88 4.12
N THR A 241 22.24 -0.78 4.89
CA THR A 241 21.06 0.09 5.06
C THR A 241 20.98 1.19 3.99
N LEU A 242 21.87 1.20 3.02
CA LEU A 242 21.86 2.20 1.94
C LEU A 242 20.63 2.02 1.06
N GLN A 243 20.04 3.13 0.68
CA GLN A 243 19.00 3.21 -0.32
C GLN A 243 19.52 4.00 -1.52
N TYR A 244 19.44 3.42 -2.70
CA TYR A 244 19.91 4.00 -3.95
C TYR A 244 18.74 4.66 -4.69
N GLU A 245 19.00 5.82 -5.29
CA GLU A 245 18.08 6.55 -6.15
C GLU A 245 16.66 6.68 -5.56
N PRO A 246 16.47 7.33 -4.39
CA PRO A 246 15.15 7.49 -3.81
C PRO A 246 14.21 8.25 -4.76
N ALA A 247 13.01 7.68 -4.99
CA ALA A 247 12.01 8.23 -5.88
C ALA A 247 10.60 7.88 -5.39
N GLN A 248 9.60 8.56 -5.97
CA GLN A 248 8.22 8.35 -5.57
C GLN A 248 7.59 7.17 -6.31
N TYR A 249 6.77 6.38 -5.61
CA TYR A 249 5.80 5.51 -6.25
C TYR A 249 4.57 6.30 -6.67
N GLY A 250 4.01 5.96 -7.80
CA GLY A 250 2.78 6.53 -8.30
C GLY A 250 1.78 5.49 -8.79
N ILE A 251 0.51 5.82 -8.64
CA ILE A 251 -0.59 5.11 -9.28
C ILE A 251 -0.62 5.51 -10.74
N ALA A 252 -0.39 4.55 -11.65
CA ALA A 252 -0.39 4.82 -13.08
C ALA A 252 -1.82 4.87 -13.63
N VAL A 253 -2.14 5.95 -14.33
CA VAL A 253 -3.44 6.21 -14.98
C VAL A 253 -3.19 6.55 -16.45
N ALA A 254 -4.06 6.09 -17.34
CA ALA A 254 -3.94 6.43 -18.76
C ALA A 254 -4.05 7.97 -18.97
N LYS A 255 -3.19 8.54 -19.80
CA LYS A 255 -3.21 9.98 -20.11
C LYS A 255 -4.55 10.47 -20.69
N SER A 256 -5.30 9.57 -21.30
CA SER A 256 -6.66 9.84 -21.81
C SER A 256 -7.73 9.93 -20.71
N GLN A 257 -7.37 9.70 -19.45
CA GLN A 257 -8.29 9.62 -18.31
C GLN A 257 -7.95 10.65 -17.21
N PRO A 258 -7.84 11.96 -17.52
CA PRO A 258 -7.46 12.97 -16.54
C PRO A 258 -8.46 13.07 -15.38
N GLY A 259 -9.77 12.84 -15.62
CA GLY A 259 -10.77 12.83 -14.57
C GLY A 259 -10.56 11.73 -13.55
N LEU A 260 -10.19 10.51 -13.99
CA LEU A 260 -9.87 9.40 -13.10
C LEU A 260 -8.61 9.73 -12.27
N ARG A 261 -7.56 10.26 -12.91
CA ARG A 261 -6.34 10.71 -12.23
C ARG A 261 -6.65 11.71 -11.11
N ASP A 262 -7.45 12.74 -11.43
CA ASP A 262 -7.79 13.82 -10.50
C ASP A 262 -8.69 13.31 -9.36
N ALA A 263 -9.60 12.36 -9.63
CA ALA A 263 -10.41 11.70 -8.62
C ALA A 263 -9.53 10.90 -7.63
N ILE A 264 -8.56 10.13 -8.14
CA ILE A 264 -7.60 9.36 -7.31
C ILE A 264 -6.76 10.31 -6.46
N GLN A 265 -6.23 11.38 -7.05
CA GLN A 265 -5.45 12.38 -6.31
C GLN A 265 -6.29 13.01 -5.18
N GLY A 266 -7.51 13.43 -5.48
CA GLY A 266 -8.40 14.04 -4.50
C GLY A 266 -8.75 13.09 -3.35
N ALA A 267 -8.98 11.81 -3.65
CA ALA A 267 -9.24 10.79 -2.64
C ALA A 267 -8.01 10.54 -1.75
N LEU A 268 -6.82 10.39 -2.32
CA LEU A 268 -5.57 10.24 -1.56
C LEU A 268 -5.27 11.47 -0.68
N GLN A 269 -5.54 12.69 -1.18
CA GLN A 269 -5.42 13.93 -0.38
C GLN A 269 -6.34 13.91 0.83
N GLN A 270 -7.57 13.39 0.69
CA GLN A 270 -8.50 13.24 1.81
C GLN A 270 -7.98 12.21 2.82
N LEU A 271 -7.45 11.06 2.37
CA LEU A 271 -6.84 10.04 3.24
C LEU A 271 -5.63 10.59 3.98
N LEU A 272 -4.82 11.40 3.33
CA LEU A 272 -3.67 12.07 3.96
C LEU A 272 -4.15 13.05 5.04
N LYS A 273 -5.16 13.86 4.74
CA LYS A 273 -5.70 14.89 5.65
C LYS A 273 -6.40 14.29 6.88
N ASN A 274 -7.14 13.19 6.72
CA ASN A 274 -7.90 12.56 7.81
C ASN A 274 -7.08 11.52 8.62
N GLY A 275 -5.82 11.27 8.21
CA GLY A 275 -4.90 10.36 8.88
C GLY A 275 -5.05 8.88 8.51
N GLU A 276 -6.03 8.48 7.69
CA GLU A 276 -6.21 7.08 7.28
C GLU A 276 -5.02 6.57 6.45
N TYR A 277 -4.45 7.42 5.59
CA TYR A 277 -3.22 7.12 4.87
C TYR A 277 -2.09 6.69 5.82
N SER A 278 -1.81 7.47 6.86
CA SER A 278 -0.75 7.16 7.81
C SER A 278 -1.06 5.91 8.65
N LYS A 279 -2.33 5.63 8.96
CA LYS A 279 -2.73 4.41 9.66
C LYS A 279 -2.47 3.17 8.83
N ILE A 280 -2.76 3.20 7.52
CA ILE A 280 -2.47 2.09 6.59
C ILE A 280 -0.97 1.85 6.54
N LEU A 281 -0.16 2.89 6.35
CA LEU A 281 1.29 2.73 6.28
C LEU A 281 1.88 2.19 7.61
N ALA A 282 1.36 2.66 8.74
CA ALA A 282 1.78 2.18 10.06
C ALA A 282 1.39 0.71 10.29
N HIS A 283 0.20 0.30 9.85
CA HIS A 283 -0.26 -1.09 9.92
C HIS A 283 0.71 -2.04 9.21
N TRP A 284 1.22 -1.64 8.07
CA TRP A 284 2.18 -2.40 7.26
C TRP A 284 3.64 -2.13 7.60
N HIS A 285 3.93 -1.33 8.64
CA HIS A 285 5.29 -0.96 9.09
C HIS A 285 6.15 -0.28 8.02
N VAL A 286 5.54 0.57 7.19
CA VAL A 286 6.22 1.30 6.10
C VAL A 286 6.02 2.82 6.20
N LEU A 287 5.76 3.33 7.38
CA LEU A 287 5.46 4.75 7.60
C LEU A 287 6.61 5.69 7.17
N ASP A 288 7.85 5.19 7.16
CA ASP A 288 9.03 5.96 6.76
C ASP A 288 9.00 6.41 5.29
N GLY A 289 8.20 5.74 4.46
CA GLY A 289 7.97 6.13 3.06
C GLY A 289 6.80 7.10 2.85
N ALA A 290 6.19 7.61 3.95
CA ALA A 290 5.05 8.51 3.85
C ALA A 290 5.42 9.83 3.16
N VAL A 291 4.58 10.26 2.22
CA VAL A 291 4.69 11.58 1.60
C VAL A 291 3.89 12.62 2.35
N GLN A 292 4.31 13.88 2.26
CA GLN A 292 3.60 15.00 2.88
C GLN A 292 2.55 15.61 1.95
N GLN A 293 2.61 15.28 0.66
CA GLN A 293 1.74 15.81 -0.38
C GLN A 293 1.53 14.78 -1.48
N ILE A 294 0.30 14.69 -1.98
CA ILE A 294 -0.05 13.87 -3.14
C ILE A 294 0.17 14.70 -4.41
N THR A 295 1.18 14.37 -5.17
CA THR A 295 1.59 15.07 -6.40
C THR A 295 1.20 14.27 -7.65
N ILE A 296 1.30 14.90 -8.81
CA ILE A 296 1.13 14.26 -10.12
C ILE A 296 2.41 14.46 -10.91
N ASN A 297 2.92 13.38 -11.53
CA ASN A 297 4.06 13.42 -12.45
C ASN A 297 5.26 14.16 -11.82
N SER A 298 5.76 13.64 -10.71
CA SER A 298 6.93 14.20 -10.00
C SER A 298 8.19 13.35 -10.19
N GLY A 299 8.24 12.57 -11.26
CA GLY A 299 9.37 11.73 -11.66
C GLY A 299 10.65 12.55 -11.85
N ARG A 300 11.79 11.98 -11.43
CA ARG A 300 13.12 12.62 -11.53
C ARG A 300 14.10 11.73 -12.26
#